data_ee6641f5a06f3e648f87ffb8d4e4fc62
#
_entry.id   ee6641f5a06f3e648f87ffb8d4e4fc62
#
_cell.length_a   1.000
_cell.length_b   1.000
_cell.length_c   1.000
_cell.angle_alpha   90.00
_cell.angle_beta   90.00
_cell.angle_gamma   90.00
#
_symmetry.space_group_name_H-M   'P 1'
#
loop_
_entity.id
_entity.type
_entity.pdbx_description
1 polymer ?
#
loop_
_entity_poly.entity_id
_entity_poly.type
_entity_poly.pdbx_seq_one_letter_code
_entity_poly.pdbx_strand_id
1 'polypeptide(L)'
;DADLGLANLDVVLNLHPKVTLHDVFTGKVQLEDAILPAPGGFSVLLAGSGLVEYSRLTAEVREQLLRIIDTLAPRYDHILLDTGAGISDVVLYAVSLADDVLVLVTPEPTSMTDAYATIKVLATQQQRREIRIVVNQVGRSGEARAMRNQLQLVVDRFVPALLPEGGVAPMLQLLGEVPLDPSVREAVQKRQLLLESMPGCAAARAVEAIAAKVAP
;
A
#
# COMPACT_ATOMS: atom_id res chain seq x y z
N ASP A 1 -8.99 -1.63 -2.74
CA ASP A 1 -8.81 -0.30 -2.14
C ASP A 1 -9.13 -0.39 -0.65
N ALA A 2 -8.15 -0.13 0.19
CA ALA A 2 -8.27 -0.16 1.65
C ALA A 2 -8.26 1.26 2.27
N ASP A 3 -8.25 2.30 1.45
CA ASP A 3 -8.54 3.67 1.89
C ASP A 3 -10.05 3.88 1.97
N LEU A 4 -10.65 3.45 3.08
CA LEU A 4 -12.10 3.51 3.27
C LEU A 4 -12.67 4.94 3.34
N GLY A 5 -11.82 5.96 3.45
CA GLY A 5 -12.22 7.36 3.55
C GLY A 5 -12.13 8.14 2.24
N LEU A 6 -11.06 7.95 1.51
CA LEU A 6 -10.70 8.73 0.31
C LEU A 6 -10.32 7.84 -0.88
N ALA A 7 -11.05 6.76 -1.07
CA ALA A 7 -10.87 5.84 -2.18
C ALA A 7 -10.83 6.59 -3.52
N ASN A 8 -9.86 6.28 -4.36
CA ASN A 8 -9.66 6.92 -5.66
C ASN A 8 -9.15 5.96 -6.75
N LEU A 9 -9.09 4.68 -6.43
CA LEU A 9 -8.60 3.65 -7.35
C LEU A 9 -9.50 3.52 -8.60
N ASP A 10 -10.80 3.75 -8.45
CA ASP A 10 -11.76 3.82 -9.56
C ASP A 10 -11.40 4.90 -10.57
N VAL A 11 -10.95 6.06 -10.09
CA VAL A 11 -10.54 7.20 -10.96
C VAL A 11 -9.28 6.84 -11.74
N VAL A 12 -8.27 6.26 -11.05
CA VAL A 12 -6.99 5.89 -11.66
C VAL A 12 -7.17 4.79 -12.71
N LEU A 13 -8.04 3.82 -12.43
CA LEU A 13 -8.32 2.68 -13.32
C LEU A 13 -9.42 2.97 -14.35
N ASN A 14 -10.00 4.18 -14.34
CA ASN A 14 -11.13 4.57 -15.20
C ASN A 14 -12.31 3.59 -15.09
N LEU A 15 -12.61 3.14 -13.86
CA LEU A 15 -13.72 2.25 -13.57
C LEU A 15 -14.92 3.05 -13.07
N HIS A 16 -16.11 2.54 -13.35
CA HIS A 16 -17.37 3.13 -12.90
C HIS A 16 -18.18 2.08 -12.12
N PRO A 17 -17.84 1.86 -10.83
CA PRO A 17 -18.50 0.83 -10.04
C PRO A 17 -19.97 1.15 -9.83
N LYS A 18 -20.85 0.15 -10.02
CA LYS A 18 -22.26 0.24 -9.63
C LYS A 18 -22.46 -0.10 -8.17
N VAL A 19 -21.60 -0.93 -7.64
CA VAL A 19 -21.56 -1.42 -6.25
C VAL A 19 -20.14 -1.33 -5.73
N THR A 20 -20.00 -1.16 -4.43
CA THR A 20 -18.72 -0.98 -3.74
C THR A 20 -18.67 -1.84 -2.49
N LEU A 21 -17.54 -1.84 -1.81
CA LEU A 21 -17.35 -2.50 -0.52
C LEU A 21 -18.39 -2.04 0.53
N HIS A 22 -18.83 -0.77 0.44
CA HIS A 22 -19.91 -0.25 1.30
C HIS A 22 -21.21 -1.05 1.13
N ASP A 23 -21.60 -1.37 -0.09
CA ASP A 23 -22.83 -2.12 -0.33
C ASP A 23 -22.74 -3.55 0.17
N VAL A 24 -21.53 -4.14 0.16
CA VAL A 24 -21.23 -5.42 0.79
C VAL A 24 -21.35 -5.31 2.31
N PHE A 25 -20.75 -4.29 2.93
CA PHE A 25 -20.80 -4.07 4.38
C PHE A 25 -22.22 -3.85 4.89
N THR A 26 -23.07 -3.20 4.09
CA THR A 26 -24.48 -2.97 4.43
C THR A 26 -25.40 -4.15 4.08
N GLY A 27 -24.84 -5.23 3.53
CA GLY A 27 -25.59 -6.43 3.14
C GLY A 27 -26.54 -6.24 1.96
N LYS A 28 -26.37 -5.16 1.18
CA LYS A 28 -27.20 -4.88 -0.01
C LYS A 28 -26.84 -5.79 -1.18
N VAL A 29 -25.58 -6.20 -1.28
CA VAL A 29 -25.05 -7.07 -2.35
C VAL A 29 -24.14 -8.12 -1.76
N GLN A 30 -23.89 -9.19 -2.51
CA GLN A 30 -22.89 -10.19 -2.16
C GLN A 30 -21.48 -9.69 -2.54
N LEU A 31 -20.45 -10.27 -1.91
CA LEU A 31 -19.06 -9.91 -2.18
C LEU A 31 -18.69 -10.07 -3.66
N GLU A 32 -19.17 -11.13 -4.28
CA GLU A 32 -18.95 -11.47 -5.68
C GLU A 32 -19.41 -10.37 -6.65
N ASP A 33 -20.49 -9.67 -6.33
CA ASP A 33 -21.06 -8.59 -7.15
C ASP A 33 -20.21 -7.31 -7.10
N ALA A 34 -19.39 -7.16 -6.05
CA ALA A 34 -18.52 -6.00 -5.86
C ALA A 34 -17.11 -6.19 -6.42
N ILE A 35 -16.73 -7.42 -6.80
CA ILE A 35 -15.44 -7.71 -7.41
C ILE A 35 -15.50 -7.35 -8.89
N LEU A 36 -14.69 -6.39 -9.31
CA LEU A 36 -14.65 -5.89 -10.68
C LEU A 36 -13.37 -6.35 -11.39
N PRO A 37 -13.46 -6.82 -12.63
CA PRO A 37 -12.29 -7.00 -13.47
C PRO A 37 -11.69 -5.63 -13.81
N ALA A 38 -10.37 -5.51 -13.68
CA ALA A 38 -9.63 -4.31 -14.05
C ALA A 38 -8.79 -4.55 -15.31
N PRO A 39 -8.41 -3.48 -16.05
CA PRO A 39 -7.40 -3.56 -17.09
C PRO A 39 -6.13 -4.20 -16.52
N GLY A 40 -5.39 -4.97 -17.33
CA GLY A 40 -4.18 -5.67 -16.88
C GLY A 40 -4.42 -7.05 -16.28
N GLY A 41 -5.67 -7.53 -16.23
CA GLY A 41 -6.00 -8.93 -15.89
C GLY A 41 -6.05 -9.23 -14.39
N PHE A 42 -6.21 -8.22 -13.55
CA PHE A 42 -6.45 -8.37 -12.11
C PHE A 42 -7.88 -7.97 -11.73
N SER A 43 -8.27 -8.25 -10.51
CA SER A 43 -9.57 -7.86 -9.96
C SER A 43 -9.41 -6.76 -8.93
N VAL A 44 -10.39 -5.88 -8.80
CA VAL A 44 -10.42 -4.84 -7.77
C VAL A 44 -11.70 -4.90 -6.96
N LEU A 45 -11.56 -4.61 -5.68
CA LEU A 45 -12.66 -4.35 -4.75
C LEU A 45 -12.53 -2.90 -4.30
N LEU A 46 -13.49 -2.07 -4.71
CA LEU A 46 -13.45 -0.62 -4.50
C LEU A 46 -14.17 -0.24 -3.21
N ALA A 47 -13.53 0.57 -2.38
CA ALA A 47 -14.08 0.95 -1.07
C ALA A 47 -15.33 1.83 -1.20
N GLY A 48 -15.40 2.65 -2.22
CA GLY A 48 -16.40 3.74 -2.35
C GLY A 48 -15.94 5.01 -1.64
N SER A 49 -16.16 6.15 -2.28
CA SER A 49 -15.69 7.44 -1.77
C SER A 49 -16.72 8.14 -0.87
N GLY A 50 -16.23 8.87 0.13
CA GLY A 50 -17.04 9.85 0.90
C GLY A 50 -17.88 9.28 2.04
N LEU A 51 -17.62 8.07 2.50
CA LEU A 51 -18.38 7.43 3.58
C LEU A 51 -17.67 7.61 4.93
N VAL A 52 -17.98 8.69 5.61
CA VAL A 52 -17.43 9.03 6.95
C VAL A 52 -17.63 7.90 7.97
N GLU A 53 -18.65 7.08 7.81
CA GLU A 53 -18.98 5.99 8.72
C GLU A 53 -17.90 4.89 8.76
N TYR A 54 -17.22 4.62 7.66
CA TYR A 54 -16.16 3.61 7.56
C TYR A 54 -14.74 4.18 7.80
N SER A 55 -14.60 5.50 7.89
CA SER A 55 -13.38 6.12 8.41
C SER A 55 -13.16 5.79 9.90
N ARG A 56 -14.22 5.32 10.58
CA ARG A 56 -14.15 4.79 11.95
C ARG A 56 -14.12 3.27 11.88
N LEU A 57 -13.02 2.71 12.33
CA LEU A 57 -12.81 1.27 12.37
C LEU A 57 -13.57 0.66 13.56
N THR A 58 -14.87 0.44 13.39
CA THR A 58 -15.68 -0.26 14.40
C THR A 58 -15.34 -1.76 14.43
N ALA A 59 -15.77 -2.46 15.48
CA ALA A 59 -15.56 -3.91 15.59
C ALA A 59 -16.21 -4.66 14.41
N GLU A 60 -17.39 -4.21 13.98
CA GLU A 60 -18.12 -4.79 12.86
C GLU A 60 -17.36 -4.63 11.54
N VAL A 61 -16.79 -3.44 11.27
CA VAL A 61 -16.00 -3.18 10.07
C VAL A 61 -14.75 -4.05 10.07
N ARG A 62 -14.08 -4.20 11.20
CA ARG A 62 -12.91 -5.09 11.33
C ARG A 62 -13.25 -6.54 10.99
N GLU A 63 -14.31 -7.04 11.58
CA GLU A 63 -14.76 -8.42 11.36
C GLU A 63 -15.18 -8.67 9.90
N GLN A 64 -15.83 -7.69 9.28
CA GLN A 64 -16.22 -7.78 7.87
C GLN A 64 -15.00 -7.77 6.95
N LEU A 65 -14.02 -6.89 7.17
CA LEU A 65 -12.78 -6.88 6.39
C LEU A 65 -12.03 -8.20 6.51
N LEU A 66 -11.90 -8.74 7.72
CA LEU A 66 -11.25 -10.04 7.93
C LEU A 66 -11.97 -11.14 7.15
N ARG A 67 -13.31 -11.23 7.26
CA ARG A 67 -14.10 -12.22 6.50
C ARG A 67 -13.92 -12.09 4.99
N ILE A 68 -13.83 -10.87 4.47
CA ILE A 68 -13.59 -10.64 3.05
C ILE A 68 -12.22 -11.18 2.65
N ILE A 69 -11.17 -10.86 3.40
CA ILE A 69 -9.81 -11.36 3.12
C ILE A 69 -9.79 -12.89 3.18
N ASP A 70 -10.36 -13.50 4.22
CA ASP A 70 -10.43 -14.96 4.37
C ASP A 70 -11.18 -15.64 3.19
N THR A 71 -12.21 -14.98 2.67
CA THR A 71 -12.99 -15.47 1.51
C THR A 71 -12.19 -15.34 0.20
N LEU A 72 -11.38 -14.29 0.07
CA LEU A 72 -10.63 -14.02 -1.15
C LEU A 72 -9.27 -14.74 -1.19
N ALA A 73 -8.63 -14.96 -0.04
CA ALA A 73 -7.29 -15.54 0.03
C ALA A 73 -7.13 -16.87 -0.74
N PRO A 74 -8.08 -17.84 -0.71
CA PRO A 74 -7.96 -19.07 -1.49
C PRO A 74 -8.21 -18.90 -3.00
N ARG A 75 -8.62 -17.70 -3.45
CA ARG A 75 -9.05 -17.44 -4.85
C ARG A 75 -8.01 -16.64 -5.65
N TYR A 76 -7.02 -16.04 -4.97
CA TYR A 76 -6.03 -15.15 -5.58
C TYR A 76 -4.62 -15.50 -5.09
N ASP A 77 -3.65 -15.47 -5.98
CA ASP A 77 -2.25 -15.71 -5.64
C ASP A 77 -1.69 -14.56 -4.76
N HIS A 78 -2.18 -13.33 -4.99
CA HIS A 78 -1.79 -12.13 -4.25
C HIS A 78 -3.00 -11.24 -3.97
N ILE A 79 -3.06 -10.68 -2.76
CA ILE A 79 -4.01 -9.65 -2.36
C ILE A 79 -3.21 -8.42 -1.97
N LEU A 80 -3.38 -7.32 -2.70
CA LEU A 80 -2.77 -6.03 -2.39
C LEU A 80 -3.78 -5.14 -1.67
N LEU A 81 -3.42 -4.66 -0.49
CA LEU A 81 -4.21 -3.70 0.28
C LEU A 81 -3.64 -2.30 0.02
N ASP A 82 -4.29 -1.54 -0.87
CA ASP A 82 -3.92 -0.15 -1.17
C ASP A 82 -4.48 0.76 -0.07
N THR A 83 -3.60 1.25 0.80
CA THR A 83 -3.96 2.03 1.98
C THR A 83 -3.71 3.51 1.77
N GLY A 84 -4.48 4.36 2.44
CA GLY A 84 -4.15 5.77 2.56
C GLY A 84 -2.81 5.99 3.27
N ALA A 85 -2.28 7.21 3.14
CA ALA A 85 -1.08 7.62 3.86
C ALA A 85 -1.35 7.79 5.38
N GLY A 86 -0.28 7.71 6.18
CA GLY A 86 -0.32 7.96 7.62
C GLY A 86 -0.48 6.72 8.48
N ILE A 87 -0.91 6.93 9.72
CA ILE A 87 -0.97 5.93 10.79
C ILE A 87 -2.36 5.89 11.46
N SER A 88 -3.43 6.14 10.70
CA SER A 88 -4.79 6.02 11.21
C SER A 88 -5.12 4.56 11.60
N ASP A 89 -6.10 4.37 12.47
CA ASP A 89 -6.52 3.04 12.90
C ASP A 89 -6.91 2.14 11.72
N VAL A 90 -7.51 2.71 10.67
CA VAL A 90 -7.89 1.98 9.45
C VAL A 90 -6.66 1.47 8.72
N VAL A 91 -5.66 2.34 8.50
CA VAL A 91 -4.38 1.98 7.86
C VAL A 91 -3.66 0.91 8.68
N LEU A 92 -3.53 1.11 10.00
CA LEU A 92 -2.84 0.16 10.87
C LEU A 92 -3.55 -1.19 10.92
N TYR A 93 -4.88 -1.20 10.87
CA TYR A 93 -5.63 -2.45 10.81
C TYR A 93 -5.42 -3.17 9.46
N ALA A 94 -5.56 -2.46 8.34
CA ALA A 94 -5.31 -3.03 7.02
C ALA A 94 -3.89 -3.65 6.94
N VAL A 95 -2.88 -2.92 7.44
CA VAL A 95 -1.50 -3.42 7.52
C VAL A 95 -1.38 -4.64 8.44
N SER A 96 -2.17 -4.72 9.52
CA SER A 96 -2.13 -5.89 10.43
C SER A 96 -2.64 -7.19 9.78
N LEU A 97 -3.48 -7.08 8.74
CA LEU A 97 -4.00 -8.22 7.98
C LEU A 97 -3.02 -8.74 6.91
N ALA A 98 -1.97 -7.99 6.60
CA ALA A 98 -1.02 -8.34 5.56
C ALA A 98 0.16 -9.15 6.11
N ASP A 99 0.65 -10.11 5.35
CA ASP A 99 1.87 -10.86 5.67
C ASP A 99 3.09 -9.96 5.49
N ASP A 100 3.15 -9.23 4.38
CA ASP A 100 4.22 -8.32 3.99
C ASP A 100 3.77 -6.86 4.02
N VAL A 101 4.68 -5.98 4.41
CA VAL A 101 4.45 -4.53 4.40
C VAL A 101 5.44 -3.84 3.47
N LEU A 102 4.88 -3.06 2.56
CA LEU A 102 5.63 -2.24 1.62
C LEU A 102 5.42 -0.76 1.94
N VAL A 103 6.48 -0.09 2.40
CA VAL A 103 6.45 1.35 2.66
C VAL A 103 7.03 2.09 1.46
N LEU A 104 6.19 2.94 0.84
CA LEU A 104 6.61 3.83 -0.23
C LEU A 104 7.13 5.14 0.35
N VAL A 105 8.29 5.59 -0.16
CA VAL A 105 8.97 6.79 0.29
C VAL A 105 9.45 7.58 -0.92
N THR A 106 9.42 8.91 -0.83
CA THR A 106 10.00 9.80 -1.86
C THR A 106 11.20 10.56 -1.31
N PRO A 107 12.08 11.14 -2.16
CA PRO A 107 13.22 11.95 -1.72
C PRO A 107 12.87 13.23 -0.95
N GLU A 108 11.60 13.46 -0.67
CA GLU A 108 11.16 14.62 0.08
C GLU A 108 11.36 14.45 1.60
N PRO A 109 11.84 15.48 2.33
CA PRO A 109 12.06 15.38 3.77
C PRO A 109 10.80 15.01 4.57
N THR A 110 9.62 15.47 4.15
CA THR A 110 8.33 15.16 4.75
C THR A 110 8.02 13.68 4.61
N SER A 111 8.19 13.11 3.41
CA SER A 111 7.98 11.68 3.15
C SER A 111 8.90 10.78 3.98
N MET A 112 10.16 11.20 4.17
CA MET A 112 11.11 10.49 5.05
C MET A 112 10.67 10.49 6.51
N THR A 113 10.11 11.61 6.98
CA THR A 113 9.59 11.74 8.35
C THR A 113 8.36 10.86 8.55
N ASP A 114 7.44 10.87 7.59
CA ASP A 114 6.22 10.06 7.63
C ASP A 114 6.54 8.56 7.56
N ALA A 115 7.49 8.18 6.71
CA ALA A 115 7.99 6.80 6.64
C ALA A 115 8.59 6.35 7.98
N TYR A 116 9.41 7.19 8.62
CA TYR A 116 9.95 6.88 9.95
C TYR A 116 8.82 6.72 10.99
N ALA A 117 7.82 7.59 10.99
CA ALA A 117 6.68 7.49 11.91
C ALA A 117 5.91 6.19 11.70
N THR A 118 5.66 5.82 10.45
CA THR A 118 5.01 4.56 10.08
C THR A 118 5.83 3.36 10.55
N ILE A 119 7.12 3.30 10.20
CA ILE A 119 8.03 2.21 10.61
C ILE A 119 8.07 2.05 12.14
N LYS A 120 8.16 3.16 12.86
CA LYS A 120 8.14 3.16 14.33
C LYS A 120 6.87 2.50 14.87
N VAL A 121 5.70 2.88 14.36
CA VAL A 121 4.42 2.33 14.81
C VAL A 121 4.31 0.85 14.46
N LEU A 122 4.70 0.45 13.26
CA LEU A 122 4.70 -0.95 12.84
C LEU A 122 5.61 -1.82 13.74
N ALA A 123 6.78 -1.31 14.09
CA ALA A 123 7.70 -2.01 14.98
C ALA A 123 7.17 -2.13 16.42
N THR A 124 6.61 -1.03 16.96
CA THR A 124 6.20 -0.97 18.37
C THR A 124 4.83 -1.59 18.63
N GLN A 125 3.88 -1.43 17.73
CA GLN A 125 2.50 -1.91 17.93
C GLN A 125 2.22 -3.25 17.27
N GLN A 126 2.86 -3.53 16.12
CA GLN A 126 2.62 -4.76 15.36
C GLN A 126 3.82 -5.72 15.39
N GLN A 127 4.89 -5.35 16.09
CA GLN A 127 6.11 -6.17 16.24
C GLN A 127 6.73 -6.60 14.89
N ARG A 128 6.54 -5.78 13.84
CA ARG A 128 7.13 -6.04 12.52
C ARG A 128 8.65 -5.93 12.60
N ARG A 129 9.35 -6.99 12.20
CA ARG A 129 10.82 -7.08 12.25
C ARG A 129 11.48 -6.83 10.90
N GLU A 130 10.74 -7.02 9.84
CA GLU A 130 11.15 -6.76 8.47
C GLU A 130 10.13 -5.84 7.80
N ILE A 131 10.62 -4.79 7.16
CA ILE A 131 9.79 -3.82 6.44
C ILE A 131 10.44 -3.57 5.09
N ARG A 132 9.69 -3.78 4.03
CA ARG A 132 10.15 -3.54 2.66
C ARG A 132 9.95 -2.08 2.29
N ILE A 133 10.98 -1.47 1.67
CA ILE A 133 10.96 -0.07 1.24
C ILE A 133 11.04 -0.02 -0.28
N VAL A 134 10.18 0.78 -0.88
CA VAL A 134 10.30 1.24 -2.26
C VAL A 134 10.51 2.74 -2.26
N VAL A 135 11.55 3.21 -2.91
CA VAL A 135 11.78 4.64 -3.08
C VAL A 135 11.24 5.05 -4.45
N ASN A 136 10.23 5.90 -4.43
CA ASN A 136 9.59 6.43 -5.62
C ASN A 136 10.15 7.82 -5.98
N GLN A 137 10.03 8.22 -7.24
CA GLN A 137 10.46 9.52 -7.77
C GLN A 137 11.97 9.81 -7.58
N VAL A 138 12.78 8.76 -7.73
CA VAL A 138 14.24 8.90 -7.60
C VAL A 138 14.80 9.73 -8.75
N GLY A 139 15.57 10.75 -8.41
CA GLY A 139 16.18 11.65 -9.39
C GLY A 139 17.61 11.27 -9.79
N ARG A 140 18.33 10.50 -8.95
CA ARG A 140 19.74 10.18 -9.13
C ARG A 140 20.06 8.75 -8.73
N SER A 141 21.00 8.14 -9.44
CA SER A 141 21.49 6.80 -9.09
C SER A 141 22.06 6.77 -7.66
N GLY A 142 21.73 5.71 -6.92
CA GLY A 142 22.18 5.51 -5.54
C GLY A 142 21.39 6.28 -4.47
N GLU A 143 20.48 7.17 -4.85
CA GLU A 143 19.66 7.97 -3.93
C GLU A 143 18.79 7.07 -3.04
N ALA A 144 18.13 6.08 -3.61
CA ALA A 144 17.29 5.15 -2.87
C ALA A 144 18.06 4.38 -1.80
N ARG A 145 19.28 3.93 -2.11
CA ARG A 145 20.13 3.25 -1.15
C ARG A 145 20.57 4.18 -0.02
N ALA A 146 20.91 5.44 -0.34
CA ALA A 146 21.28 6.43 0.66
C ALA A 146 20.09 6.72 1.60
N MET A 147 18.89 6.90 1.06
CA MET A 147 17.67 7.12 1.83
C MET A 147 17.34 5.95 2.75
N ARG A 148 17.36 4.72 2.25
CA ARG A 148 17.15 3.53 3.09
C ARG A 148 18.17 3.45 4.22
N ASN A 149 19.45 3.71 3.93
CA ASN A 149 20.50 3.72 4.96
C ASN A 149 20.26 4.80 6.01
N GLN A 150 19.85 5.99 5.61
CA GLN A 150 19.52 7.08 6.52
C GLN A 150 18.31 6.72 7.41
N LEU A 151 17.24 6.16 6.84
CA LEU A 151 16.10 5.65 7.60
C LEU A 151 16.52 4.57 8.59
N GLN A 152 17.34 3.60 8.15
CA GLN A 152 17.82 2.53 9.03
C GLN A 152 18.61 3.09 10.22
N LEU A 153 19.52 4.05 9.99
CA LEU A 153 20.27 4.69 11.07
C LEU A 153 19.37 5.35 12.12
N VAL A 154 18.31 6.03 11.67
CA VAL A 154 17.35 6.68 12.58
C VAL A 154 16.52 5.62 13.31
N VAL A 155 16.08 4.57 12.63
CA VAL A 155 15.34 3.45 13.20
C VAL A 155 16.19 2.73 14.25
N ASP A 156 17.44 2.40 13.93
CA ASP A 156 18.38 1.71 14.86
C ASP A 156 18.66 2.54 16.11
N ARG A 157 18.68 3.85 15.96
CA ARG A 157 18.98 4.77 17.08
C ARG A 157 17.79 4.95 18.03
N PHE A 158 16.57 5.02 17.53
CA PHE A 158 15.44 5.48 18.34
C PHE A 158 14.38 4.42 18.61
N VAL A 159 14.19 3.45 17.74
CA VAL A 159 13.14 2.44 17.90
C VAL A 159 13.43 1.44 19.02
N PRO A 160 14.65 0.94 19.24
CA PRO A 160 14.92 -0.04 20.32
C PRO A 160 14.50 0.43 21.71
N ALA A 161 14.66 1.74 22.00
CA ALA A 161 14.25 2.31 23.28
C ALA A 161 12.74 2.30 23.53
N LEU A 162 11.95 2.06 22.49
CA LEU A 162 10.49 2.03 22.53
C LEU A 162 9.94 0.59 22.52
N LEU A 163 10.80 -0.40 22.31
CA LEU A 163 10.44 -1.81 22.30
C LEU A 163 10.55 -2.42 23.70
N PRO A 164 9.89 -3.55 23.97
CA PRO A 164 10.11 -4.33 25.17
C PRO A 164 11.62 -4.67 25.37
N GLU A 165 12.02 -4.96 26.60
CA GLU A 165 13.40 -5.29 26.93
C GLU A 165 13.96 -6.39 26.01
N GLY A 166 15.12 -6.14 25.41
CA GLY A 166 15.74 -7.02 24.40
C GLY A 166 15.16 -6.88 22.99
N GLY A 167 14.26 -5.93 22.74
CA GLY A 167 13.72 -5.66 21.41
C GLY A 167 14.76 -5.10 20.44
N VAL A 168 14.74 -5.60 19.21
CA VAL A 168 15.64 -5.21 18.12
C VAL A 168 14.90 -4.35 17.11
N ALA A 169 15.54 -3.31 16.61
CA ALA A 169 15.00 -2.46 15.53
C ALA A 169 14.64 -3.30 14.29
N PRO A 170 13.59 -2.95 13.58
CA PRO A 170 13.23 -3.63 12.34
C PRO A 170 14.31 -3.42 11.26
N MET A 171 14.53 -4.44 10.46
CA MET A 171 15.40 -4.37 9.29
C MET A 171 14.61 -3.78 8.11
N LEU A 172 15.16 -2.74 7.49
CA LEU A 172 14.59 -2.13 6.31
C LEU A 172 15.22 -2.73 5.05
N GLN A 173 14.45 -3.43 4.26
CA GLN A 173 14.88 -4.03 3.01
C GLN A 173 14.52 -3.11 1.83
N LEU A 174 15.51 -2.60 1.10
CA LEU A 174 15.25 -1.88 -0.14
C LEU A 174 14.83 -2.86 -1.23
N LEU A 175 13.55 -2.87 -1.56
CA LEU A 175 13.00 -3.75 -2.59
C LEU A 175 13.31 -3.23 -3.99
N GLY A 176 13.22 -1.90 -4.18
CA GLY A 176 13.53 -1.25 -5.44
C GLY A 176 13.39 0.26 -5.40
N GLU A 177 13.66 0.86 -6.55
CA GLU A 177 13.50 2.30 -6.77
C GLU A 177 12.73 2.53 -8.07
N VAL A 178 11.84 3.53 -8.07
CA VAL A 178 11.11 3.98 -9.25
C VAL A 178 11.62 5.37 -9.61
N PRO A 179 12.21 5.57 -10.80
CA PRO A 179 12.72 6.86 -11.20
C PRO A 179 11.59 7.88 -11.40
N LEU A 180 11.91 9.16 -11.22
CA LEU A 180 11.04 10.25 -11.64
C LEU A 180 10.90 10.22 -13.17
N ASP A 181 9.73 9.84 -13.65
CA ASP A 181 9.45 9.62 -15.08
C ASP A 181 8.17 10.37 -15.47
N PRO A 182 8.23 11.29 -16.44
CA PRO A 182 7.06 12.02 -16.95
C PRO A 182 5.94 11.11 -17.47
N SER A 183 6.29 9.92 -17.94
CA SER A 183 5.33 8.92 -18.44
C SER A 183 4.30 8.51 -17.38
N VAL A 184 4.69 8.50 -16.09
CA VAL A 184 3.77 8.21 -14.98
C VAL A 184 2.64 9.24 -14.93
N ARG A 185 3.01 10.54 -14.99
CA ARG A 185 2.02 11.62 -14.98
C ARG A 185 1.10 11.57 -16.20
N GLU A 186 1.66 11.26 -17.36
CA GLU A 186 0.90 11.13 -18.60
C GLU A 186 -0.10 9.97 -18.53
N ALA A 187 0.30 8.81 -18.03
CA ALA A 187 -0.57 7.65 -17.85
C ALA A 187 -1.72 7.97 -16.88
N VAL A 188 -1.42 8.60 -15.73
CA VAL A 188 -2.43 9.02 -14.75
C VAL A 188 -3.42 10.03 -15.34
N GLN A 189 -2.95 11.03 -16.07
CA GLN A 189 -3.83 12.01 -16.74
C GLN A 189 -4.76 11.37 -17.77
N LYS A 190 -4.29 10.34 -18.45
CA LYS A 190 -5.06 9.57 -19.44
C LYS A 190 -5.92 8.47 -18.78
N ARG A 191 -5.80 8.25 -17.47
CA ARG A 191 -6.44 7.14 -16.73
C ARG A 191 -6.15 5.78 -17.37
N GLN A 192 -4.90 5.55 -17.68
CA GLN A 192 -4.39 4.33 -18.30
C GLN A 192 -3.32 3.70 -17.43
N LEU A 193 -3.27 2.37 -17.39
CA LEU A 193 -2.20 1.65 -16.70
C LEU A 193 -0.86 1.93 -17.40
N LEU A 194 0.12 2.33 -16.59
CA LEU A 194 1.47 2.66 -17.08
C LEU A 194 2.11 1.49 -17.84
N LEU A 195 1.99 0.29 -17.30
CA LEU A 195 2.58 -0.92 -17.87
C LEU A 195 1.93 -1.34 -19.20
N GLU A 196 0.68 -0.96 -19.44
CA GLU A 196 0.01 -1.22 -20.71
C GLU A 196 0.26 -0.12 -21.75
N SER A 197 0.16 1.14 -21.31
CA SER A 197 0.26 2.29 -22.21
C SER A 197 1.71 2.65 -22.57
N MET A 198 2.65 2.46 -21.65
CA MET A 198 4.06 2.84 -21.79
C MET A 198 5.03 1.81 -21.19
N PRO A 199 4.97 0.52 -21.58
CA PRO A 199 5.75 -0.56 -20.94
C PRO A 199 7.27 -0.37 -21.05
N GLY A 200 7.72 0.38 -22.07
CA GLY A 200 9.15 0.66 -22.30
C GLY A 200 9.73 1.81 -21.47
N CYS A 201 8.92 2.56 -20.70
CA CYS A 201 9.42 3.67 -19.91
C CYS A 201 10.22 3.18 -18.68
N ALA A 202 11.04 4.07 -18.12
CA ALA A 202 11.93 3.69 -17.03
C ALA A 202 11.15 3.30 -15.76
N ALA A 203 10.07 4.00 -15.46
CA ALA A 203 9.22 3.70 -14.31
C ALA A 203 8.50 2.35 -14.46
N ALA A 204 7.98 2.02 -15.65
CA ALA A 204 7.31 0.73 -15.90
C ALA A 204 8.27 -0.44 -15.65
N ARG A 205 9.46 -0.40 -16.24
CA ARG A 205 10.50 -1.43 -16.03
C ARG A 205 10.90 -1.56 -14.56
N ALA A 206 10.96 -0.44 -13.83
CA ALA A 206 11.29 -0.45 -12.42
C ALA A 206 10.18 -1.13 -11.60
N VAL A 207 8.91 -0.84 -11.89
CA VAL A 207 7.75 -1.48 -11.23
C VAL A 207 7.72 -2.97 -11.52
N GLU A 208 7.95 -3.41 -12.76
CA GLU A 208 8.06 -4.84 -13.11
C GLU A 208 9.18 -5.54 -12.33
N ALA A 209 10.36 -4.91 -12.21
CA ALA A 209 11.47 -5.46 -11.45
C ALA A 209 11.18 -5.53 -9.94
N ILE A 210 10.36 -4.62 -9.40
CA ILE A 210 9.88 -4.66 -8.01
C ILE A 210 8.85 -5.79 -7.86
N ALA A 211 7.88 -5.87 -8.74
CA ALA A 211 6.84 -6.90 -8.73
C ALA A 211 7.44 -8.32 -8.73
N ALA A 212 8.46 -8.56 -9.56
CA ALA A 212 9.17 -9.83 -9.61
C ALA A 212 9.87 -10.23 -8.30
N LYS A 213 10.07 -9.30 -7.36
CA LYS A 213 10.65 -9.57 -6.03
C LYS A 213 9.58 -9.73 -4.94
N VAL A 214 8.37 -9.30 -5.20
CA VAL A 214 7.22 -9.46 -4.29
C VAL A 214 6.54 -10.80 -4.54
N ALA A 215 6.37 -11.16 -5.81
CA ALA A 215 5.88 -12.47 -6.19
C ALA A 215 6.94 -13.54 -5.86
N PRO A 216 6.58 -14.62 -5.20
CA PRO A 216 7.49 -15.74 -4.93
C PRO A 216 7.89 -16.47 -6.22
#